data_8df038164a4de868c6fe80d2c4a87cd3
#
_entry.id   8df038164a4de868c6fe80d2c4a87cd3
#
_cell.length_a   1.000
_cell.length_b   1.000
_cell.length_c   1.000
_cell.angle_alpha   90.00
_cell.angle_beta   90.00
_cell.angle_gamma   90.00
#
_symmetry.space_group_name_H-M   'P 1'
#
loop_
_entity.id
_entity.type
_entity.pdbx_description
1 polymer ?
#
loop_
_entity_poly.entity_id
_entity_poly.type
_entity_poly.pdbx_seq_one_letter_code
_entity_poly.pdbx_strand_id
1 'polypeptide(L)'
;VTSMWLRQIGGYTSWNESSGQMHNRTLRAVTQLGADFARWTSDGSNRFNLGWIAGYGHGRTKTSSKVSDLSSTGTVDGLNVGLTGTWYANGADHQGLYVDSWLTYSWFRNKAKTTTGSEKYHSKGLTASLETGYTFKLLDIKMSSGHEGAWFIQPQAQVIWSGIKSDSFSESNGTKVKFRGKDNITTRVGMRTFVNLDKGSLV
;
A
#
# COMPACT_ATOMS: atom_id res chain seq x y z
N VAL A 1 6.40 7.78 -21.48
CA VAL A 1 5.91 6.67 -20.64
C VAL A 1 6.69 5.43 -20.99
N THR A 2 7.51 4.93 -20.06
CA THR A 2 8.39 3.78 -20.29
C THR A 2 7.79 2.47 -19.82
N SER A 3 6.91 2.51 -18.81
CA SER A 3 6.17 1.34 -18.37
C SER A 3 4.86 1.75 -17.70
N MET A 4 3.85 0.95 -17.91
CA MET A 4 2.55 1.07 -17.24
C MET A 4 2.21 -0.23 -16.56
N TRP A 5 1.53 -0.15 -15.42
CA TRP A 5 1.05 -1.33 -14.72
C TRP A 5 -0.34 -1.07 -14.15
N LEU A 6 -1.09 -2.15 -14.04
CA LEU A 6 -2.41 -2.17 -13.41
C LEU A 6 -2.40 -3.25 -12.34
N ARG A 7 -2.91 -2.91 -11.17
CA ARG A 7 -3.04 -3.85 -10.06
C ARG A 7 -4.47 -3.84 -9.55
N GLN A 8 -5.03 -5.01 -9.37
CA GLN A 8 -6.30 -5.18 -8.66
C GLN A 8 -6.06 -5.99 -7.40
N ILE A 9 -6.55 -5.50 -6.28
CA ILE A 9 -6.45 -6.14 -4.98
C ILE A 9 -7.87 -6.30 -4.44
N GLY A 10 -8.25 -7.53 -4.13
CA GLY A 10 -9.50 -7.82 -3.48
C GLY A 10 -9.25 -8.55 -2.17
N GLY A 11 -10.07 -8.30 -1.18
CA GLY A 11 -9.97 -8.96 0.10
C GLY A 11 -11.31 -9.17 0.76
N TYR A 12 -11.42 -10.28 1.45
CA TYR A 12 -12.56 -10.61 2.29
C TYR A 12 -12.05 -11.05 3.65
N THR A 13 -12.56 -10.43 4.68
CA THR A 13 -12.22 -10.77 6.06
C THR A 13 -13.52 -10.98 6.83
N SER A 14 -13.61 -12.09 7.53
CA SER A 14 -14.72 -12.41 8.42
C SER A 14 -14.15 -12.86 9.75
N TRP A 15 -14.66 -12.29 10.83
CA TRP A 15 -14.24 -12.70 12.16
C TRP A 15 -15.38 -12.57 13.15
N ASN A 16 -15.34 -13.44 14.17
CA ASN A 16 -16.26 -13.41 15.29
C ASN A 16 -15.49 -13.00 16.54
N GLU A 17 -16.14 -12.21 17.38
CA GLU A 17 -15.60 -11.97 18.70
C GLU A 17 -15.55 -13.26 19.52
N SER A 18 -14.59 -13.36 20.45
CA SER A 18 -14.39 -14.56 21.26
C SER A 18 -15.62 -15.00 22.07
N SER A 19 -16.49 -14.04 22.37
CA SER A 19 -17.78 -14.31 23.03
C SER A 19 -18.84 -14.89 22.08
N GLY A 20 -18.61 -14.89 20.77
CA GLY A 20 -19.58 -15.30 19.76
C GLY A 20 -20.76 -14.33 19.56
N GLN A 21 -20.74 -13.18 20.21
CA GLN A 21 -21.85 -12.22 20.19
C GLN A 21 -21.81 -11.26 19.00
N MET A 22 -20.63 -11.02 18.42
CA MET A 22 -20.46 -10.11 17.29
C MET A 22 -19.82 -10.81 16.11
N HIS A 23 -20.32 -10.51 14.93
CA HIS A 23 -19.83 -11.02 13.66
C HIS A 23 -19.52 -9.84 12.73
N ASN A 24 -18.29 -9.80 12.23
CA ASN A 24 -17.81 -8.76 11.33
C ASN A 24 -17.43 -9.35 9.98
N ARG A 25 -17.86 -8.71 8.92
CA ARG A 25 -17.49 -9.03 7.54
C ARG A 25 -16.98 -7.78 6.86
N THR A 26 -15.82 -7.88 6.26
CA THR A 26 -15.22 -6.79 5.49
C THR A 26 -14.91 -7.26 4.08
N LEU A 27 -15.45 -6.55 3.10
CA LEU A 27 -15.13 -6.68 1.69
C LEU A 27 -14.40 -5.44 1.23
N ARG A 28 -13.33 -5.61 0.49
CA ARG A 28 -12.57 -4.49 -0.08
C ARG A 28 -12.08 -4.83 -1.47
N ALA A 29 -12.07 -3.83 -2.32
CA ALA A 29 -11.51 -3.92 -3.65
C ALA A 29 -10.76 -2.64 -3.95
N VAL A 30 -9.55 -2.76 -4.44
CA VAL A 30 -8.68 -1.63 -4.79
C VAL A 30 -8.15 -1.84 -6.19
N THR A 31 -8.28 -0.82 -7.02
CA THR A 31 -7.69 -0.78 -8.35
C THR A 31 -6.62 0.30 -8.36
N GLN A 32 -5.41 -0.06 -8.73
CA GLN A 32 -4.29 0.86 -8.84
C GLN A 32 -3.72 0.84 -10.25
N LEU A 33 -3.39 2.02 -10.73
CA LEU A 33 -2.76 2.23 -12.01
C LEU A 33 -1.51 3.09 -11.79
N GLY A 34 -0.41 2.72 -12.41
CA GLY A 34 0.81 3.49 -12.30
C GLY A 34 1.61 3.44 -13.58
N ALA A 35 2.52 4.40 -13.72
CA ALA A 35 3.43 4.47 -14.84
C ALA A 35 4.69 5.25 -14.45
N ASP A 36 5.82 4.80 -14.98
CA ASP A 36 7.07 5.56 -14.94
C ASP A 36 7.07 6.56 -16.10
N PHE A 37 7.38 7.82 -15.82
CA PHE A 37 7.45 8.84 -16.85
C PHE A 37 8.87 9.39 -17.08
N ALA A 38 9.81 9.11 -16.18
CA ALA A 38 11.19 9.53 -16.33
C ALA A 38 12.14 8.50 -15.75
N ARG A 39 13.23 8.25 -16.48
CA ARG A 39 14.37 7.45 -16.04
C ARG A 39 15.62 8.15 -16.49
N TRP A 40 16.59 8.28 -15.59
CA TRP A 40 17.87 8.90 -15.92
C TRP A 40 18.96 8.39 -14.99
N THR A 41 20.19 8.72 -15.34
CA THR A 41 21.37 8.44 -14.55
C THR A 41 22.21 9.71 -14.41
N SER A 42 22.84 9.89 -13.25
CA SER A 42 23.70 11.06 -13.03
C SER A 42 25.16 10.79 -13.35
N ASP A 43 25.61 9.54 -13.28
CA ASP A 43 27.01 9.15 -13.47
C ASP A 43 27.20 7.96 -14.42
N GLY A 44 26.13 7.47 -15.03
CA GLY A 44 26.14 6.31 -15.91
C GLY A 44 26.01 4.95 -15.19
N SER A 45 26.20 4.89 -13.87
CA SER A 45 26.10 3.66 -13.09
C SER A 45 24.85 3.60 -12.23
N ASN A 46 24.37 4.72 -11.73
CA ASN A 46 23.13 4.77 -10.95
C ASN A 46 21.89 4.89 -11.84
N ARG A 47 20.72 4.71 -11.25
CA ARG A 47 19.44 4.85 -11.95
C ARG A 47 18.44 5.59 -11.06
N PHE A 48 17.80 6.59 -11.65
CA PHE A 48 16.63 7.26 -11.07
C PHE A 48 15.39 6.90 -11.88
N ASN A 49 14.32 6.54 -11.21
CA ASN A 49 13.01 6.34 -11.80
C ASN A 49 12.02 7.27 -11.12
N LEU A 50 11.20 7.94 -11.91
CA LEU A 50 10.13 8.78 -11.42
C LEU A 50 8.83 8.36 -12.09
N GLY A 51 7.79 8.21 -11.32
CA GLY A 51 6.51 7.73 -11.80
C GLY A 51 5.33 8.36 -11.09
N TRP A 52 4.15 8.03 -11.55
CA TRP A 52 2.90 8.41 -10.92
C TRP A 52 2.06 7.18 -10.60
N ILE A 53 1.18 7.32 -9.64
CA ILE A 53 0.25 6.30 -9.21
C ILE A 53 -1.12 6.93 -9.00
N ALA A 54 -2.17 6.22 -9.38
CA ALA A 54 -3.54 6.58 -9.09
C ALA A 54 -4.29 5.33 -8.65
N GLY A 55 -5.20 5.48 -7.71
CA GLY A 55 -5.94 4.35 -7.19
C GLY A 55 -7.36 4.71 -6.81
N TYR A 56 -8.24 3.72 -6.92
CA TYR A 56 -9.60 3.77 -6.44
C TYR A 56 -9.87 2.54 -5.59
N GLY A 57 -10.44 2.75 -4.43
CA GLY A 57 -10.77 1.67 -3.52
C GLY A 57 -12.19 1.79 -2.99
N HIS A 58 -12.80 0.65 -2.77
CA HIS A 58 -14.11 0.53 -2.14
C HIS A 58 -14.04 -0.54 -1.05
N GLY A 59 -14.56 -0.21 0.11
CA GLY A 59 -14.64 -1.12 1.23
C GLY A 59 -16.03 -1.09 1.86
N ARG A 60 -16.49 -2.25 2.29
CA ARG A 60 -17.74 -2.42 3.00
C ARG A 60 -17.55 -3.34 4.20
N THR A 61 -17.97 -2.87 5.35
CA THR A 61 -17.94 -3.64 6.60
C THR A 61 -19.35 -3.78 7.14
N LYS A 62 -19.75 -5.01 7.43
CA LYS A 62 -20.99 -5.31 8.14
C LYS A 62 -20.67 -5.90 9.49
N THR A 63 -21.29 -5.35 10.52
CA THR A 63 -21.20 -5.84 11.89
C THR A 63 -22.61 -6.19 12.38
N SER A 64 -22.76 -7.37 12.91
CA SER A 64 -24.03 -7.84 13.50
C SER A 64 -23.80 -8.41 14.88
N SER A 65 -24.77 -8.21 15.77
CA SER A 65 -24.77 -8.77 17.12
C SER A 65 -25.85 -9.83 17.24
N LYS A 66 -25.51 -10.99 17.84
CA LYS A 66 -26.47 -12.06 18.10
C LYS A 66 -27.33 -11.82 19.34
N VAL A 67 -26.87 -10.98 20.26
CA VAL A 67 -27.54 -10.72 21.54
C VAL A 67 -28.57 -9.59 21.44
N SER A 68 -28.30 -8.61 20.58
CA SER A 68 -29.21 -7.55 20.26
C SER A 68 -29.34 -7.47 18.75
N ASP A 69 -30.54 -7.19 18.24
CA ASP A 69 -30.77 -7.05 16.79
C ASP A 69 -30.09 -5.79 16.19
N LEU A 70 -28.97 -5.39 16.77
CA LEU A 70 -28.20 -4.25 16.32
C LEU A 70 -27.25 -4.67 15.21
N SER A 71 -27.33 -3.96 14.10
CA SER A 71 -26.40 -4.13 12.99
C SER A 71 -25.87 -2.78 12.55
N SER A 72 -24.64 -2.78 12.04
CA SER A 72 -24.04 -1.60 11.43
C SER A 72 -23.40 -1.96 10.10
N THR A 73 -23.42 -1.02 9.17
CA THR A 73 -22.77 -1.14 7.87
C THR A 73 -21.94 0.10 7.66
N GLY A 74 -20.65 -0.10 7.43
CA GLY A 74 -19.72 0.96 7.05
C GLY A 74 -19.28 0.79 5.60
N THR A 75 -19.26 1.88 4.85
CA THR A 75 -18.72 1.89 3.49
C THR A 75 -17.67 2.98 3.38
N VAL A 76 -16.59 2.68 2.65
CA VAL A 76 -15.52 3.61 2.38
C VAL A 76 -15.24 3.57 0.89
N ASP A 77 -15.31 4.73 0.25
CA ASP A 77 -14.83 4.91 -1.11
C ASP A 77 -13.63 5.84 -1.07
N GLY A 78 -12.55 5.44 -1.72
CA GLY A 78 -11.31 6.18 -1.70
C GLY A 78 -10.73 6.39 -3.08
N LEU A 79 -10.18 7.57 -3.29
CA LEU A 79 -9.41 7.92 -4.48
C LEU A 79 -8.05 8.41 -4.00
N ASN A 80 -6.98 7.93 -4.62
CA ASN A 80 -5.66 8.44 -4.34
C ASN A 80 -4.89 8.75 -5.64
N VAL A 81 -4.02 9.73 -5.54
CA VAL A 81 -3.06 10.08 -6.60
C VAL A 81 -1.72 10.35 -5.94
N GLY A 82 -0.66 10.03 -6.63
CA GLY A 82 0.65 10.23 -6.05
C GLY A 82 1.79 10.17 -7.05
N LEU A 83 2.97 10.39 -6.50
CA LEU A 83 4.24 10.32 -7.19
C LEU A 83 5.10 9.25 -6.54
N THR A 84 5.89 8.57 -7.36
CA THR A 84 6.84 7.57 -6.92
C THR A 84 8.23 7.94 -7.42
N GLY A 85 9.23 7.71 -6.61
CA GLY A 85 10.61 7.93 -6.99
C GLY A 85 11.50 6.83 -6.42
N THR A 86 12.36 6.26 -7.25
CA THR A 86 13.26 5.21 -6.85
C THR A 86 14.65 5.51 -7.36
N TRP A 87 15.64 5.31 -6.52
CA TRP A 87 17.04 5.44 -6.85
C TRP A 87 17.78 4.15 -6.54
N TYR A 88 18.57 3.71 -7.49
CA TYR A 88 19.46 2.56 -7.35
C TYR A 88 20.90 3.05 -7.54
N ALA A 89 21.77 2.76 -6.56
CA ALA A 89 23.19 3.09 -6.67
C ALA A 89 23.88 2.35 -7.82
N ASN A 90 23.44 1.11 -8.07
CA ASN A 90 23.89 0.33 -9.20
C ASN A 90 22.70 -0.07 -10.06
N GLY A 91 22.45 0.68 -11.11
CA GLY A 91 21.28 0.48 -11.98
C GLY A 91 21.35 -0.77 -12.85
N ALA A 92 22.55 -1.27 -13.17
CA ALA A 92 22.71 -2.42 -14.05
C ALA A 92 22.36 -3.74 -13.38
N ASP A 93 22.80 -3.94 -12.13
CA ASP A 93 22.67 -5.21 -11.41
C ASP A 93 21.59 -5.17 -10.33
N HIS A 94 21.04 -4.01 -10.03
CA HIS A 94 20.17 -3.79 -8.89
C HIS A 94 20.78 -4.23 -7.53
N GLN A 95 22.11 -4.36 -7.49
CA GLN A 95 22.87 -4.62 -6.28
C GLN A 95 23.24 -3.29 -5.60
N GLY A 96 23.51 -3.37 -4.30
CA GLY A 96 23.92 -2.21 -3.52
C GLY A 96 22.75 -1.44 -2.96
N LEU A 97 22.99 -0.17 -2.70
CA LEU A 97 22.05 0.71 -2.03
C LEU A 97 20.89 1.10 -2.96
N TYR A 98 19.68 1.08 -2.43
CA TYR A 98 18.53 1.66 -3.09
C TYR A 98 17.74 2.54 -2.12
N VAL A 99 17.06 3.53 -2.68
CA VAL A 99 16.12 4.38 -1.95
C VAL A 99 14.83 4.43 -2.76
N ASP A 100 13.73 4.07 -2.14
CA ASP A 100 12.40 4.11 -2.73
C ASP A 100 11.51 5.05 -1.93
N SER A 101 10.80 5.91 -2.62
CA SER A 101 9.96 6.93 -2.00
C SER A 101 8.68 7.08 -2.78
N TRP A 102 7.59 7.27 -2.07
CA TRP A 102 6.33 7.64 -2.69
C TRP A 102 5.59 8.66 -1.82
N LEU A 103 4.79 9.47 -2.50
CA LEU A 103 3.97 10.50 -1.88
C LEU A 103 2.58 10.42 -2.51
N THR A 104 1.57 10.17 -1.72
CA THR A 104 0.19 10.05 -2.19
C THR A 104 -0.74 10.97 -1.42
N TYR A 105 -1.69 11.54 -2.14
CA TYR A 105 -2.80 12.27 -1.55
C TYR A 105 -4.08 11.46 -1.75
N SER A 106 -4.83 11.29 -0.68
CA SER A 106 -6.01 10.42 -0.65
C SER A 106 -7.24 11.19 -0.21
N TRP A 107 -8.37 10.88 -0.84
CA TRP A 107 -9.70 11.38 -0.49
C TRP A 107 -10.59 10.18 -0.21
N PHE A 108 -11.28 10.21 0.92
CA PHE A 108 -12.18 9.14 1.32
C PHE A 108 -13.58 9.69 1.57
N ARG A 109 -14.58 8.96 1.10
CA ARG A 109 -15.97 9.13 1.49
C ARG A 109 -16.33 7.98 2.42
N ASN A 110 -16.74 8.31 3.63
CA ASN A 110 -17.08 7.35 4.65
C ASN A 110 -18.57 7.46 4.95
N LYS A 111 -19.23 6.30 5.01
CA LYS A 111 -20.63 6.21 5.37
C LYS A 111 -20.80 5.11 6.40
N ALA A 112 -21.42 5.43 7.52
CA ALA A 112 -21.78 4.47 8.55
C ALA A 112 -23.30 4.48 8.72
N LYS A 113 -23.90 3.30 8.68
CA LYS A 113 -25.33 3.12 8.87
C LYS A 113 -25.57 2.13 10.01
N THR A 114 -26.34 2.55 10.99
CA THR A 114 -26.74 1.72 12.12
C THR A 114 -28.25 1.61 12.17
N THR A 115 -28.78 0.78 13.06
CA THR A 115 -30.23 0.67 13.30
C THR A 115 -30.86 1.96 13.81
N THR A 116 -30.04 2.85 14.40
CA THR A 116 -30.51 4.12 15.00
C THR A 116 -30.28 5.34 14.13
N GLY A 117 -29.51 5.22 13.05
CA GLY A 117 -29.24 6.35 12.17
C GLY A 117 -28.11 6.10 11.18
N SER A 118 -27.80 7.12 10.39
CA SER A 118 -26.72 7.08 9.43
C SER A 118 -25.85 8.32 9.53
N GLU A 119 -24.55 8.14 9.23
CA GLU A 119 -23.54 9.19 9.27
C GLU A 119 -22.73 9.14 7.98
N LYS A 120 -22.39 10.33 7.49
CA LYS A 120 -21.51 10.48 6.33
C LYS A 120 -20.43 11.48 6.68
N TYR A 121 -19.18 11.14 6.39
CA TYR A 121 -18.08 12.06 6.56
C TYR A 121 -17.01 11.82 5.52
N HIS A 122 -16.20 12.85 5.31
CA HIS A 122 -15.09 12.81 4.36
C HIS A 122 -13.78 12.86 5.14
N SER A 123 -12.82 12.11 4.67
CA SER A 123 -11.45 12.22 5.15
C SER A 123 -10.51 12.42 3.97
N LYS A 124 -9.41 13.10 4.23
CA LYS A 124 -8.39 13.38 3.23
C LYS A 124 -7.04 13.50 3.91
N GLY A 125 -6.01 13.23 3.18
CA GLY A 125 -4.69 13.40 3.74
C GLY A 125 -3.57 12.98 2.82
N LEU A 126 -2.38 13.30 3.28
CA LEU A 126 -1.13 13.03 2.62
C LEU A 126 -0.46 11.84 3.30
N THR A 127 0.07 10.92 2.51
CA THR A 127 0.87 9.81 3.00
C THR A 127 2.18 9.80 2.24
N ALA A 128 3.27 9.67 2.98
CA ALA A 128 4.62 9.63 2.41
C ALA A 128 5.36 8.40 2.93
N SER A 129 6.19 7.82 2.11
CA SER A 129 7.02 6.67 2.47
C SER A 129 8.43 6.88 1.98
N LEU A 130 9.37 6.49 2.81
CA LEU A 130 10.78 6.40 2.47
C LEU A 130 11.27 5.02 2.85
N GLU A 131 11.78 4.29 1.88
CA GLU A 131 12.37 2.98 2.07
C GLU A 131 13.81 3.03 1.61
N THR A 132 14.68 2.43 2.38
CA THR A 132 16.08 2.22 2.00
C THR A 132 16.48 0.80 2.30
N GLY A 133 17.36 0.27 1.48
CA GLY A 133 17.86 -1.07 1.67
C GLY A 133 19.15 -1.27 0.91
N TYR A 134 19.75 -2.41 1.14
CA TYR A 134 20.97 -2.80 0.45
C TYR A 134 20.83 -4.24 -0.05
N THR A 135 21.12 -4.44 -1.32
CA THR A 135 21.04 -5.76 -1.94
C THR A 135 22.42 -6.36 -2.05
N PHE A 136 22.62 -7.46 -1.32
CA PHE A 136 23.86 -8.24 -1.33
C PHE A 136 23.68 -9.48 -2.19
N LYS A 137 24.64 -9.75 -3.04
CA LYS A 137 24.74 -11.03 -3.72
C LYS A 137 25.48 -12.01 -2.82
N LEU A 138 24.84 -13.10 -2.43
CA LEU A 138 25.44 -14.11 -1.57
C LEU A 138 26.27 -15.11 -2.33
N LEU A 139 25.72 -15.62 -3.44
CA LEU A 139 26.44 -16.59 -4.26
C LEU A 139 25.85 -16.69 -5.67
N ASP A 140 26.68 -17.14 -6.60
CA ASP A 140 26.26 -17.51 -7.95
C ASP A 140 25.81 -18.96 -7.97
N ILE A 141 24.70 -19.21 -8.68
CA ILE A 141 24.13 -20.55 -8.84
C ILE A 141 24.30 -20.95 -10.29
N LYS A 142 24.92 -22.10 -10.51
CA LYS A 142 25.00 -22.75 -11.81
C LYS A 142 24.15 -24.00 -11.82
N MET A 143 23.20 -24.07 -12.74
CA MET A 143 22.38 -25.26 -12.92
C MET A 143 22.98 -26.20 -13.93
N SER A 144 22.68 -27.49 -13.80
CA SER A 144 23.09 -28.53 -14.75
C SER A 144 22.56 -28.33 -16.15
N SER A 145 21.50 -27.54 -16.32
CA SER A 145 20.92 -27.16 -17.60
C SER A 145 21.66 -26.03 -18.31
N GLY A 146 22.74 -25.49 -17.76
CA GLY A 146 23.48 -24.35 -18.29
C GLY A 146 22.92 -22.99 -17.94
N HIS A 147 21.83 -22.94 -17.18
CA HIS A 147 21.28 -21.68 -16.66
C HIS A 147 22.11 -21.22 -15.49
N GLU A 148 22.32 -19.91 -15.43
CA GLU A 148 22.98 -19.25 -14.31
C GLU A 148 21.96 -18.45 -13.49
N GLY A 149 22.19 -18.37 -12.20
CA GLY A 149 21.40 -17.58 -11.29
C GLY A 149 22.25 -17.02 -10.18
N ALA A 150 21.63 -16.24 -9.32
CA ALA A 150 22.27 -15.69 -8.15
C ALA A 150 21.30 -15.63 -6.99
N TRP A 151 21.82 -15.81 -5.79
CA TRP A 151 21.07 -15.67 -4.56
C TRP A 151 21.43 -14.35 -3.89
N PHE A 152 20.39 -13.59 -3.54
CA PHE A 152 20.51 -12.26 -2.97
C PHE A 152 19.86 -12.20 -1.60
N ILE A 153 20.39 -11.33 -0.75
CA ILE A 153 19.77 -10.93 0.51
C ILE A 153 19.67 -9.42 0.54
N GLN A 154 18.54 -8.93 1.04
CA GLN A 154 18.21 -7.51 1.01
C GLN A 154 17.65 -7.10 2.36
N PRO A 155 18.49 -6.58 3.28
CA PRO A 155 17.98 -5.88 4.45
C PRO A 155 17.37 -4.55 4.03
N GLN A 156 16.24 -4.21 4.65
CA GLN A 156 15.49 -3.00 4.29
C GLN A 156 14.87 -2.37 5.53
N ALA A 157 14.72 -1.06 5.46
CA ALA A 157 14.03 -0.27 6.46
C ALA A 157 13.11 0.72 5.77
N GLN A 158 11.92 0.90 6.30
CA GLN A 158 10.91 1.79 5.75
C GLN A 158 10.29 2.63 6.85
N VAL A 159 10.06 3.90 6.54
CA VAL A 159 9.29 4.82 7.37
C VAL A 159 8.09 5.30 6.55
N ILE A 160 6.91 5.15 7.11
CA ILE A 160 5.68 5.63 6.49
C ILE A 160 5.09 6.67 7.42
N TRP A 161 4.84 7.86 6.87
CA TRP A 161 4.15 8.93 7.56
C TRP A 161 2.78 9.11 6.93
N SER A 162 1.76 9.22 7.76
CA SER A 162 0.38 9.42 7.32
C SER A 162 -0.25 10.55 8.10
N GLY A 163 -0.67 11.59 7.40
CA GLY A 163 -1.39 12.74 7.96
C GLY A 163 -2.82 12.79 7.40
N ILE A 164 -3.64 11.81 7.72
CA ILE A 164 -5.04 11.75 7.30
C ILE A 164 -5.91 12.46 8.31
N LYS A 165 -6.70 13.42 7.82
CA LYS A 165 -7.64 14.20 8.61
C LYS A 165 -9.06 13.91 8.17
N SER A 166 -9.93 13.74 9.15
CA SER A 166 -11.36 13.57 8.90
C SER A 166 -12.10 14.88 9.18
N ASP A 167 -13.05 15.20 8.32
CA ASP A 167 -13.93 16.33 8.53
C ASP A 167 -14.89 16.04 9.69
N SER A 168 -15.36 17.09 10.35
CA SER A 168 -16.40 16.95 11.35
C SER A 168 -17.71 16.51 10.68
N PHE A 169 -18.43 15.62 11.33
CA PHE A 169 -19.73 15.18 10.87
C PHE A 169 -20.78 15.32 11.98
N SER A 170 -22.03 15.37 11.54
CA SER A 170 -23.15 15.38 12.47
C SER A 170 -23.87 14.04 12.41
N GLU A 171 -24.11 13.46 13.57
CA GLU A 171 -24.98 12.28 13.65
C GLU A 171 -26.43 12.65 13.33
N SER A 172 -27.20 11.68 12.87
CA SER A 172 -28.62 11.87 12.53
C SER A 172 -29.47 12.30 13.74
N ASN A 173 -28.98 12.08 14.95
CA ASN A 173 -29.61 12.53 16.20
C ASN A 173 -29.19 13.93 16.64
N GLY A 174 -28.43 14.66 15.84
CA GLY A 174 -27.98 16.01 16.12
C GLY A 174 -26.66 16.14 16.88
N THR A 175 -26.02 15.03 17.24
CA THR A 175 -24.70 15.05 17.89
C THR A 175 -23.62 15.35 16.86
N LYS A 176 -22.77 16.35 17.16
CA LYS A 176 -21.62 16.69 16.33
C LYS A 176 -20.38 15.98 16.84
N VAL A 177 -19.73 15.24 15.96
CA VAL A 177 -18.46 14.56 16.25
C VAL A 177 -17.36 15.21 15.42
N LYS A 178 -16.28 15.63 16.09
CA LYS A 178 -15.10 16.20 15.45
C LYS A 178 -13.95 15.23 15.55
N PHE A 179 -13.43 14.81 14.42
CA PHE A 179 -12.19 14.04 14.35
C PHE A 179 -11.01 14.99 14.21
N ARG A 180 -10.06 14.85 15.10
CA ARG A 180 -8.73 15.45 14.95
C ARG A 180 -7.79 14.38 14.42
N GLY A 181 -7.30 14.57 13.21
CA GLY A 181 -6.28 13.70 12.65
C GLY A 181 -5.01 13.81 13.47
N LYS A 182 -4.43 12.67 13.83
CA LYS A 182 -3.08 12.59 14.38
C LYS A 182 -2.17 12.05 13.29
N ASP A 183 -0.99 12.66 13.17
CA ASP A 183 0.03 12.13 12.29
C ASP A 183 0.50 10.78 12.82
N ASN A 184 0.49 9.77 11.96
CA ASN A 184 0.96 8.44 12.28
C ASN A 184 2.28 8.19 11.58
N ILE A 185 3.23 7.66 12.34
CA ILE A 185 4.52 7.22 11.81
C ILE A 185 4.64 5.72 12.04
N THR A 186 4.84 4.98 10.97
CA THR A 186 5.05 3.53 10.99
C THR A 186 6.45 3.25 10.49
N THR A 187 7.19 2.46 11.24
CA THR A 187 8.52 1.99 10.84
C THR A 187 8.51 0.50 10.63
N ARG A 188 9.19 0.05 9.59
CA ARG A 188 9.36 -1.37 9.28
C ARG A 188 10.83 -1.66 9.06
N VAL A 189 11.29 -2.74 9.65
CA VAL A 189 12.62 -3.30 9.40
C VAL A 189 12.41 -4.73 8.95
N GLY A 190 13.03 -5.10 7.88
CA GLY A 190 12.85 -6.43 7.32
C GLY A 190 14.05 -6.93 6.55
N MET A 191 13.98 -8.18 6.19
CA MET A 191 14.98 -8.83 5.38
C MET A 191 14.27 -9.64 4.30
N ARG A 192 14.71 -9.47 3.08
CA ARG A 192 14.19 -10.20 1.94
C ARG A 192 15.30 -11.06 1.36
N THR A 193 14.98 -12.30 1.02
CA THR A 193 15.88 -13.18 0.29
C THR A 193 15.20 -13.61 -1.00
N PHE A 194 15.95 -13.65 -2.09
CA PHE A 194 15.41 -14.04 -3.38
C PHE A 194 16.51 -14.63 -4.28
N VAL A 195 16.05 -15.43 -5.21
CA VAL A 195 16.89 -16.01 -6.25
C VAL A 195 16.48 -15.41 -7.59
N ASN A 196 17.43 -14.89 -8.31
CA ASN A 196 17.22 -14.38 -9.64
C ASN A 196 17.85 -15.36 -10.65
N LEU A 197 17.05 -15.92 -11.55
CA LEU A 197 17.48 -16.86 -12.56
C LEU A 197 17.58 -16.14 -13.90
N ASP A 198 18.78 -16.14 -14.47
CA ASP A 198 18.96 -15.73 -15.86
C ASP A 198 18.25 -16.74 -16.76
N LYS A 199 17.30 -16.25 -17.54
CA LYS A 199 16.81 -17.01 -18.68
C LYS A 199 17.92 -16.98 -19.70
N GLY A 200 18.72 -18.06 -19.76
CA GLY A 200 19.73 -18.19 -20.76
C GLY A 200 19.12 -17.92 -22.13
N SER A 201 19.72 -17.03 -22.89
CA SER A 201 19.36 -16.87 -24.29
C SER A 201 19.49 -18.22 -24.95
N LEU A 202 18.38 -18.74 -25.41
CA LEU A 202 18.40 -19.86 -26.37
C LEU A 202 19.12 -19.36 -27.62
N VAL A 203 20.35 -19.77 -27.76
CA VAL A 203 21.08 -19.63 -29.03
C VAL A 203 20.57 -20.68 -29.97
#